data_e62a6d2394963ea472f08a490d88e75c
#
_entry.id   e62a6d2394963ea472f08a490d88e75c
#
_cell.length_a   1.000
_cell.length_b   1.000
_cell.length_c   1.000
_cell.angle_alpha   90.00
_cell.angle_beta   90.00
_cell.angle_gamma   90.00
#
_symmetry.space_group_name_H-M   'P 1'
#
loop_
_entity.id
_entity.type
_entity.pdbx_description
1 polymer ?
#
loop_
_entity_poly.entity_id
_entity_poly.type
_entity_poly.pdbx_seq_one_letter_code
_entity_poly.pdbx_strand_id
1 'polypeptide(L)'
;LKRMLVMTYQTMNPAYPDHLQHVDASMWPGVVHVPEGRVAQRRAQIVEARFALACEKAGLNLDPQSNGGPDIRVHHDELFYRLAESGWLGLAESYMAGEWDAENLPRVLAQLIKSGFSPRRRWWGTPTHIARADYSGEELSAQLVQLFSTDGYSTFGGIFASGVPTTVRTAVTSHVSGAGRRHEPSSHFVDITHIDKPVAVERQDLRPAQDRAVKALLDAARVTEGTDLLEFPLSGGTLALAAARRGASVDTLSADAEHCEVVRGRLEDEDAAFAVTVQHITTPIPTRQEWRGRYDAIVSIETLEKVGKNYRKAYALTLDRLLTTGGYAALQNVVATEKFAELDPHILDVTRAYIWPALDFPTMEDIHRLFDRETSLRVVAENHTQNHYKATLHLQRELFESHMREAAAAGIDQVYRRLWQYHLALMEALCDVGALDCVQLTLTSRNRGGWR
;
A
#
# COMPACT_ATOMS: atom_id res chain seq x y z
N LEU A 1 2.87 10.32 -11.24
CA LEU A 1 3.82 9.19 -11.46
C LEU A 1 3.96 8.82 -12.93
N LYS A 2 2.86 8.76 -13.71
CA LYS A 2 2.88 8.44 -15.17
C LYS A 2 3.72 9.40 -16.02
N ARG A 3 3.82 10.70 -15.65
CA ARG A 3 4.70 11.67 -16.30
C ARG A 3 6.19 11.42 -16.08
N MET A 4 6.57 10.54 -15.16
CA MET A 4 7.96 10.25 -14.78
C MET A 4 8.69 9.26 -15.69
N LEU A 5 8.00 8.62 -16.64
CA LEU A 5 8.58 7.60 -17.52
C LEU A 5 8.99 8.11 -18.91
N VAL A 6 9.04 9.43 -19.13
CA VAL A 6 9.53 10.00 -20.39
C VAL A 6 11.06 10.05 -20.37
N MET A 7 11.72 9.41 -21.34
CA MET A 7 13.18 9.50 -21.53
C MET A 7 13.58 10.97 -21.70
N THR A 8 14.14 11.57 -20.67
CA THR A 8 14.85 12.84 -20.74
C THR A 8 16.34 12.57 -20.85
N TYR A 9 17.00 13.12 -21.85
CA TYR A 9 18.48 13.19 -21.88
C TYR A 9 18.93 13.96 -20.64
N GLN A 10 19.64 13.27 -19.74
CA GLN A 10 20.17 13.85 -18.52
C GLN A 10 21.26 14.86 -18.89
N THR A 11 20.95 16.13 -18.80
CA THR A 11 21.96 17.21 -18.89
C THR A 11 22.53 17.43 -17.50
N MET A 12 23.86 17.33 -17.36
CA MET A 12 24.56 17.64 -16.09
C MET A 12 24.27 19.07 -15.66
N ASN A 13 23.83 19.25 -14.40
CA ASN A 13 23.61 20.58 -13.83
C ASN A 13 24.74 20.93 -12.84
N PRO A 14 25.69 21.79 -13.21
CA PRO A 14 26.85 22.13 -12.38
C PRO A 14 26.51 22.93 -11.10
N ALA A 15 25.25 23.30 -10.91
CA ALA A 15 24.81 24.01 -9.70
C ALA A 15 24.55 23.05 -8.51
N TYR A 16 24.60 21.74 -8.74
CA TYR A 16 24.38 20.73 -7.69
C TYR A 16 25.66 19.97 -7.32
N PRO A 17 25.73 19.36 -6.12
CA PRO A 17 26.79 18.43 -5.77
C PRO A 17 27.02 17.37 -6.86
N ASP A 18 28.24 16.88 -7.01
CA ASP A 18 28.63 15.98 -8.11
C ASP A 18 27.72 14.76 -8.26
N HIS A 19 27.31 14.15 -7.17
CA HIS A 19 26.44 12.96 -7.18
C HIS A 19 24.97 13.27 -7.59
N LEU A 20 24.56 14.56 -7.57
CA LEU A 20 23.21 15.00 -7.94
C LEU A 20 23.15 15.63 -9.35
N GLN A 21 24.29 15.86 -10.01
CA GLN A 21 24.32 16.53 -11.32
C GLN A 21 23.53 15.81 -12.41
N HIS A 22 23.33 14.51 -12.25
CA HIS A 22 22.59 13.64 -13.18
C HIS A 22 21.10 13.46 -12.83
N VAL A 23 20.65 14.06 -11.71
CA VAL A 23 19.25 13.97 -11.27
C VAL A 23 18.43 15.05 -11.96
N ASP A 24 17.32 14.69 -12.56
CA ASP A 24 16.37 15.64 -13.14
C ASP A 24 15.66 16.44 -12.05
N ALA A 25 16.04 17.70 -11.90
CA ALA A 25 15.49 18.61 -10.89
C ALA A 25 13.99 18.91 -11.09
N SER A 26 13.48 18.78 -12.29
CA SER A 26 12.05 19.00 -12.56
C SER A 26 11.19 17.82 -12.10
N MET A 27 11.73 16.62 -12.16
CA MET A 27 11.07 15.39 -11.69
C MET A 27 11.30 15.18 -10.19
N TRP A 28 12.50 15.50 -9.69
CA TRP A 28 12.93 15.19 -8.32
C TRP A 28 13.39 16.43 -7.53
N PRO A 29 12.54 17.48 -7.42
CA PRO A 29 12.93 18.72 -6.76
C PRO A 29 13.34 18.51 -5.29
N GLY A 30 12.68 17.60 -4.55
CA GLY A 30 13.04 17.27 -3.17
C GLY A 30 14.39 16.55 -3.05
N VAL A 31 14.74 15.73 -4.05
CA VAL A 31 15.99 14.96 -4.06
C VAL A 31 17.18 15.84 -4.43
N VAL A 32 17.05 16.82 -5.32
CA VAL A 32 18.14 17.74 -5.65
C VAL A 32 18.32 18.86 -4.64
N HIS A 33 17.28 19.15 -3.84
CA HIS A 33 17.37 20.19 -2.81
C HIS A 33 18.17 19.70 -1.61
N VAL A 34 19.30 20.33 -1.34
CA VAL A 34 20.09 20.13 -0.12
C VAL A 34 20.03 21.42 0.70
N PRO A 35 19.63 21.37 1.98
CA PRO A 35 19.60 22.56 2.83
C PRO A 35 21.00 23.15 3.03
N GLU A 36 21.13 24.49 2.91
CA GLU A 36 22.41 25.18 2.97
C GLU A 36 22.48 26.21 4.12
N GLY A 37 23.68 26.66 4.43
CA GLY A 37 23.96 27.75 5.36
C GLY A 37 24.26 27.29 6.80
N ARG A 38 24.71 28.24 7.63
CA ARG A 38 25.23 27.97 9.00
C ARG A 38 24.20 27.33 9.94
N VAL A 39 22.92 27.61 9.76
CA VAL A 39 21.85 27.04 10.58
C VAL A 39 21.62 25.57 10.19
N ALA A 40 21.60 25.28 8.89
CA ALA A 40 21.48 23.91 8.39
C ALA A 40 22.67 23.06 8.85
N GLN A 41 23.89 23.59 8.75
CA GLN A 41 25.11 22.90 9.21
C GLN A 41 25.05 22.55 10.71
N ARG A 42 24.66 23.48 11.58
CA ARG A 42 24.53 23.20 13.02
C ARG A 42 23.45 22.13 13.31
N ARG A 43 22.34 22.17 12.56
CA ARG A 43 21.27 21.17 12.70
C ARG A 43 21.74 19.80 12.21
N ALA A 44 22.48 19.73 11.10
CA ALA A 44 23.04 18.50 10.57
C ALA A 44 23.97 17.83 11.60
N GLN A 45 24.90 18.57 12.21
CA GLN A 45 25.79 18.04 13.26
C GLN A 45 25.02 17.46 14.48
N ILE A 46 23.94 18.13 14.90
CA ILE A 46 23.12 17.62 16.02
C ILE A 46 22.40 16.34 15.60
N VAL A 47 21.89 16.28 14.37
CA VAL A 47 21.13 15.13 13.88
C VAL A 47 22.05 13.96 13.57
N GLU A 48 23.26 14.20 13.07
CA GLU A 48 24.31 13.19 12.91
C GLU A 48 24.59 12.44 14.24
N ALA A 49 24.89 13.20 15.32
CA ALA A 49 25.10 12.60 16.63
C ALA A 49 23.88 11.81 17.14
N ARG A 50 22.66 12.30 16.90
CA ARG A 50 21.41 11.60 17.26
C ARG A 50 21.18 10.35 16.43
N PHE A 51 21.52 10.39 15.15
CA PHE A 51 21.43 9.24 14.26
C PHE A 51 22.41 8.15 14.67
N ALA A 52 23.65 8.51 14.99
CA ALA A 52 24.65 7.56 15.50
C ALA A 52 24.18 6.87 16.81
N LEU A 53 23.65 7.66 17.77
CA LEU A 53 23.06 7.10 19.01
C LEU A 53 21.84 6.22 18.74
N ALA A 54 21.01 6.55 17.76
CA ALA A 54 19.85 5.73 17.38
C ALA A 54 20.31 4.41 16.75
N CYS A 55 21.33 4.43 15.90
CA CYS A 55 21.94 3.23 15.33
C CYS A 55 22.55 2.34 16.42
N GLU A 56 23.30 2.92 17.36
CA GLU A 56 23.85 2.18 18.51
C GLU A 56 22.73 1.51 19.32
N LYS A 57 21.68 2.26 19.68
CA LYS A 57 20.50 1.75 20.39
C LYS A 57 19.77 0.66 19.61
N ALA A 58 19.75 0.79 18.29
CA ALA A 58 19.14 -0.18 17.39
C ALA A 58 20.01 -1.43 17.12
N GLY A 59 21.24 -1.46 17.62
CA GLY A 59 22.22 -2.51 17.34
C GLY A 59 22.68 -2.52 15.89
N LEU A 60 22.70 -1.35 15.23
CA LEU A 60 23.16 -1.15 13.86
C LEU A 60 24.60 -0.64 13.88
N ASN A 61 25.43 -1.28 13.08
CA ASN A 61 26.84 -0.96 12.95
C ASN A 61 27.08 0.10 11.85
N LEU A 62 27.80 1.15 12.22
CA LEU A 62 28.23 2.20 11.27
C LEU A 62 29.74 2.14 10.96
N ASP A 63 30.53 1.27 11.67
CA ASP A 63 31.97 1.19 11.50
C ASP A 63 32.34 0.41 10.24
N PRO A 64 32.98 1.07 9.23
CA PRO A 64 33.43 0.41 8.01
C PRO A 64 34.49 -0.68 8.25
N GLN A 65 35.18 -0.65 9.40
CA GLN A 65 36.27 -1.57 9.73
C GLN A 65 35.81 -2.75 10.58
N SER A 66 34.53 -2.84 10.92
CA SER A 66 34.02 -3.96 11.73
C SER A 66 34.07 -5.30 10.97
N ASN A 67 34.24 -6.40 11.73
CA ASN A 67 34.10 -7.75 11.19
C ASN A 67 32.66 -7.98 10.74
N GLY A 68 32.42 -8.03 9.42
CA GLY A 68 31.09 -8.15 8.78
C GLY A 68 30.65 -6.89 8.03
N GLY A 69 31.41 -5.79 8.14
CA GLY A 69 31.08 -4.51 7.49
C GLY A 69 30.00 -3.70 8.22
N PRO A 70 29.70 -2.49 7.77
CA PRO A 70 28.67 -1.64 8.34
C PRO A 70 27.28 -2.06 7.85
N ASP A 71 26.28 -1.99 8.72
CA ASP A 71 24.85 -2.16 8.34
C ASP A 71 24.38 -0.97 7.46
N ILE A 72 24.94 0.22 7.71
CA ILE A 72 24.67 1.46 6.96
C ILE A 72 26.00 2.03 6.49
N ARG A 73 26.13 2.30 5.19
CA ARG A 73 27.27 3.01 4.59
C ARG A 73 26.83 4.41 4.21
N VAL A 74 27.42 5.42 4.84
CA VAL A 74 27.23 6.82 4.50
C VAL A 74 28.27 7.20 3.44
N HIS A 75 27.83 7.71 2.29
CA HIS A 75 28.67 8.15 1.18
C HIS A 75 28.83 9.66 1.13
N HIS A 76 27.76 10.39 1.55
CA HIS A 76 27.71 11.85 1.51
C HIS A 76 27.05 12.41 2.75
N ASP A 77 27.62 13.47 3.32
CA ASP A 77 27.16 14.13 4.55
C ASP A 77 25.83 14.87 4.37
N GLU A 78 25.39 15.10 3.12
CA GLU A 78 24.10 15.68 2.75
C GLU A 78 22.92 14.92 3.35
N LEU A 79 23.08 13.63 3.62
CA LEU A 79 22.17 12.83 4.43
C LEU A 79 21.74 13.56 5.70
N PHE A 80 22.69 14.10 6.47
CA PHE A 80 22.39 14.71 7.77
C PHE A 80 21.69 16.06 7.64
N TYR A 81 21.91 16.79 6.55
CA TYR A 81 21.20 18.02 6.23
C TYR A 81 19.73 17.73 5.91
N ARG A 82 19.45 16.73 5.05
CA ARG A 82 18.09 16.31 4.69
C ARG A 82 17.36 15.73 5.91
N LEU A 83 18.03 14.87 6.67
CA LEU A 83 17.48 14.27 7.87
C LEU A 83 17.11 15.33 8.92
N ALA A 84 17.92 16.40 9.04
CA ALA A 84 17.66 17.51 9.94
C ALA A 84 16.47 18.37 9.50
N GLU A 85 16.25 18.53 8.20
CA GLU A 85 15.17 19.35 7.64
C GLU A 85 13.86 18.56 7.58
N SER A 86 13.88 17.36 7.01
CA SER A 86 12.69 16.63 6.58
C SER A 86 12.45 15.31 7.34
N GLY A 87 13.32 14.96 8.29
CA GLY A 87 13.13 13.78 9.12
C GLY A 87 13.13 12.47 8.30
N TRP A 88 12.12 11.62 8.47
CA TRP A 88 12.00 10.36 7.73
C TRP A 88 11.95 10.54 6.21
N LEU A 89 11.31 11.62 5.73
CA LEU A 89 11.35 11.95 4.32
C LEU A 89 12.78 12.26 3.86
N GLY A 90 13.55 13.05 4.64
CA GLY A 90 14.95 13.35 4.34
C GLY A 90 15.83 12.11 4.34
N LEU A 91 15.57 11.13 5.23
CA LEU A 91 16.26 9.84 5.22
C LEU A 91 15.98 9.06 3.92
N ALA A 92 14.75 9.10 3.43
CA ALA A 92 14.37 8.44 2.19
C ALA A 92 14.94 9.17 0.95
N GLU A 93 14.83 10.50 0.90
CA GLU A 93 15.37 11.30 -0.20
C GLU A 93 16.90 11.19 -0.29
N SER A 94 17.60 11.10 0.83
CA SER A 94 19.05 10.84 0.86
C SER A 94 19.38 9.44 0.34
N TYR A 95 18.55 8.42 0.62
CA TYR A 95 18.68 7.09 0.01
C TYR A 95 18.46 7.18 -1.50
N MET A 96 17.40 7.85 -1.94
CA MET A 96 17.09 8.06 -3.37
C MET A 96 18.24 8.78 -4.09
N ALA A 97 18.89 9.74 -3.44
CA ALA A 97 20.05 10.47 -3.92
C ALA A 97 21.34 9.63 -3.98
N GLY A 98 21.40 8.48 -3.35
CA GLY A 98 22.61 7.65 -3.24
C GLY A 98 23.57 8.11 -2.14
N GLU A 99 23.11 8.91 -1.19
CA GLU A 99 23.96 9.47 -0.12
C GLU A 99 24.29 8.42 0.97
N TRP A 100 23.50 7.34 1.03
CA TRP A 100 23.78 6.19 1.86
C TRP A 100 23.19 4.89 1.28
N ASP A 101 23.71 3.76 1.74
CA ASP A 101 23.28 2.42 1.38
C ASP A 101 23.21 1.51 2.61
N ALA A 102 22.43 0.44 2.50
CA ALA A 102 22.34 -0.62 3.48
C ALA A 102 22.31 -1.98 2.77
N GLU A 103 23.04 -2.97 3.30
CA GLU A 103 23.02 -4.32 2.74
C GLU A 103 21.65 -4.99 2.93
N ASN A 104 21.02 -4.74 4.09
CA ASN A 104 19.66 -5.22 4.39
C ASN A 104 18.79 -4.03 4.82
N LEU A 105 18.29 -3.30 3.82
CA LEU A 105 17.50 -2.08 4.05
C LEU A 105 16.25 -2.32 4.91
N PRO A 106 15.43 -3.39 4.71
CA PRO A 106 14.28 -3.65 5.59
C PRO A 106 14.67 -3.83 7.04
N ARG A 107 15.76 -4.58 7.31
CA ARG A 107 16.26 -4.77 8.67
C ARG A 107 16.69 -3.45 9.30
N VAL A 108 17.44 -2.63 8.57
CA VAL A 108 17.88 -1.31 9.06
C VAL A 108 16.68 -0.44 9.42
N LEU A 109 15.70 -0.32 8.53
CA LEU A 109 14.49 0.45 8.79
C LEU A 109 13.69 -0.09 9.98
N ALA A 110 13.52 -1.41 10.07
CA ALA A 110 12.81 -2.05 11.19
C ALA A 110 13.52 -1.78 12.54
N GLN A 111 14.85 -1.84 12.59
CA GLN A 111 15.61 -1.58 13.81
C GLN A 111 15.55 -0.10 14.22
N LEU A 112 15.65 0.83 13.27
CA LEU A 112 15.45 2.27 13.54
C LEU A 112 14.04 2.53 14.09
N ILE A 113 13.01 1.93 13.51
CA ILE A 113 11.63 2.03 13.98
C ILE A 113 11.50 1.50 15.42
N LYS A 114 11.98 0.28 15.68
CA LYS A 114 11.96 -0.36 17.01
C LYS A 114 12.71 0.44 18.07
N SER A 115 13.78 1.16 17.70
CA SER A 115 14.53 2.03 18.59
C SER A 115 13.77 3.29 19.03
N GLY A 116 12.63 3.59 18.37
CA GLY A 116 11.88 4.82 18.55
C GLY A 116 12.58 6.03 17.92
N PHE A 117 13.36 5.79 16.85
CA PHE A 117 14.05 6.87 16.16
C PHE A 117 13.05 7.87 15.59
N SER A 118 13.16 9.13 16.02
CA SER A 118 12.41 10.27 15.52
C SER A 118 13.42 11.40 15.23
N PRO A 119 13.77 11.60 13.95
CA PRO A 119 14.84 12.53 13.57
C PRO A 119 14.49 13.98 13.81
N ARG A 120 13.21 14.35 13.75
CA ARG A 120 12.75 15.74 13.89
C ARG A 120 12.36 16.08 15.33
N ARG A 121 12.59 17.32 15.73
CA ARG A 121 11.95 17.88 16.92
C ARG A 121 10.49 18.25 16.59
N ARG A 122 9.53 17.92 17.46
CA ARG A 122 8.09 18.16 17.34
C ARG A 122 7.65 19.58 16.98
N TRP A 123 8.55 20.56 17.07
CA TRP A 123 8.32 22.01 16.81
C TRP A 123 8.85 22.52 15.46
N TRP A 124 9.45 21.66 14.65
CA TRP A 124 9.95 22.03 13.33
C TRP A 124 8.90 21.76 12.26
N GLY A 125 7.80 22.39 12.22
CA GLY A 125 6.78 22.37 11.15
C GLY A 125 6.79 21.18 10.15
N THR A 126 5.78 21.02 9.35
CA THR A 126 5.75 20.03 8.25
C THR A 126 6.64 20.51 7.10
N PRO A 127 7.40 19.63 6.41
CA PRO A 127 8.12 20.03 5.19
C PRO A 127 7.15 20.64 4.19
N THR A 128 7.51 21.80 3.62
CA THR A 128 6.62 22.59 2.75
C THR A 128 6.41 21.98 1.36
N HIS A 129 7.21 20.98 0.99
CA HIS A 129 7.15 20.32 -0.31
C HIS A 129 6.27 19.05 -0.35
N ILE A 130 5.71 18.63 0.78
CA ILE A 130 4.71 17.57 0.79
C ILE A 130 3.35 18.20 0.49
N ALA A 131 3.01 18.32 -0.79
CA ALA A 131 1.64 18.61 -1.17
C ALA A 131 0.80 17.37 -0.88
N ARG A 132 -0.06 17.43 0.15
CA ARG A 132 -1.13 16.42 0.30
C ARG A 132 -2.09 16.62 -0.86
N ALA A 133 -1.99 15.76 -1.86
CA ALA A 133 -2.96 15.69 -2.93
C ALA A 133 -4.09 14.71 -2.56
N ASP A 134 -5.25 14.96 -3.11
CA ASP A 134 -6.38 14.05 -2.97
C ASP A 134 -6.15 12.77 -3.80
N TYR A 135 -6.94 11.73 -3.52
CA TYR A 135 -6.93 10.49 -4.29
C TYR A 135 -7.34 10.76 -5.75
N SER A 136 -6.47 10.42 -6.68
CA SER A 136 -6.69 10.64 -8.12
C SER A 136 -7.30 9.43 -8.84
N GLY A 137 -7.19 8.24 -8.26
CA GLY A 137 -7.54 6.98 -8.92
C GLY A 137 -6.50 6.50 -9.94
N GLU A 138 -5.33 7.15 -10.00
CA GLU A 138 -4.20 6.67 -10.82
C GLU A 138 -3.58 5.42 -10.21
N GLU A 139 -3.25 4.46 -11.07
CA GLU A 139 -2.60 3.21 -10.71
C GLU A 139 -1.11 3.22 -11.05
N LEU A 140 -0.36 2.24 -10.55
CA LEU A 140 1.04 2.07 -10.90
C LEU A 140 1.17 1.75 -12.39
N SER A 141 2.22 2.27 -13.04
CA SER A 141 2.46 1.96 -14.46
C SER A 141 2.71 0.47 -14.68
N ALA A 142 2.20 -0.07 -15.79
CA ALA A 142 2.39 -1.48 -16.13
C ALA A 142 3.88 -1.86 -16.21
N GLN A 143 4.74 -0.97 -16.72
CA GLN A 143 6.19 -1.19 -16.77
C GLN A 143 6.80 -1.40 -15.39
N LEU A 144 6.36 -0.63 -14.39
CA LEU A 144 6.83 -0.81 -13.02
C LEU A 144 6.31 -2.12 -12.42
N VAL A 145 5.02 -2.42 -12.60
CA VAL A 145 4.37 -3.61 -12.05
C VAL A 145 5.05 -4.90 -12.56
N GLN A 146 5.44 -4.94 -13.82
CA GLN A 146 6.15 -6.07 -14.42
C GLN A 146 7.49 -6.40 -13.71
N LEU A 147 8.13 -5.42 -13.07
CA LEU A 147 9.43 -5.60 -12.43
C LEU A 147 9.35 -6.28 -11.05
N PHE A 148 8.19 -6.27 -10.38
CA PHE A 148 8.02 -6.84 -9.04
C PHE A 148 6.82 -7.80 -8.92
N SER A 149 6.15 -8.09 -10.02
CA SER A 149 5.05 -9.04 -10.11
C SER A 149 5.45 -10.25 -10.95
N THR A 150 4.96 -11.43 -10.59
CA THR A 150 5.25 -12.67 -11.34
C THR A 150 4.35 -12.88 -12.55
N ASP A 151 3.20 -12.22 -12.60
CA ASP A 151 2.28 -12.24 -13.74
C ASP A 151 2.27 -10.93 -14.54
N GLY A 152 3.06 -9.95 -14.10
CA GLY A 152 3.12 -8.63 -14.71
C GLY A 152 1.96 -7.69 -14.36
N TYR A 153 1.01 -8.12 -13.51
CA TYR A 153 -0.23 -7.37 -13.25
C TYR A 153 -0.60 -7.29 -11.76
N SER A 154 -0.31 -8.32 -10.96
CA SER A 154 -0.78 -8.42 -9.57
C SER A 154 0.20 -7.78 -8.60
N THR A 155 -0.24 -6.74 -7.89
CA THR A 155 0.58 -5.98 -6.92
C THR A 155 0.21 -6.26 -5.46
N PHE A 156 -0.90 -6.92 -5.21
CA PHE A 156 -1.53 -7.11 -3.91
C PHE A 156 -0.98 -8.30 -3.13
N GLY A 157 -1.28 -8.30 -1.82
CA GLY A 157 -0.88 -9.36 -0.89
C GLY A 157 -1.50 -10.71 -1.19
N GLY A 158 -0.68 -11.78 -1.11
CA GLY A 158 -1.10 -13.15 -1.31
C GLY A 158 -1.36 -13.93 -0.02
N ILE A 159 -1.97 -15.12 -0.13
CA ILE A 159 -2.12 -16.11 0.93
C ILE A 159 -1.34 -17.37 0.53
N PHE A 160 -0.20 -17.62 1.18
CA PHE A 160 0.64 -18.77 0.90
C PHE A 160 0.00 -20.07 1.37
N ALA A 161 0.39 -21.22 0.77
CA ALA A 161 -0.22 -22.51 1.03
C ALA A 161 -0.02 -23.03 2.47
N SER A 162 1.09 -22.65 3.08
CA SER A 162 1.40 -23.01 4.46
C SER A 162 0.86 -21.94 5.42
N GLY A 163 0.50 -22.34 6.61
CA GLY A 163 -0.14 -21.54 7.64
C GLY A 163 -1.51 -22.09 8.01
N VAL A 164 -1.72 -22.32 9.30
CA VAL A 164 -2.97 -22.89 9.80
C VAL A 164 -3.93 -21.75 10.16
N PRO A 165 -5.15 -21.70 9.59
CA PRO A 165 -6.14 -20.71 9.98
C PRO A 165 -6.77 -21.10 11.33
N THR A 166 -6.86 -20.12 12.23
CA THR A 166 -7.57 -20.24 13.51
C THR A 166 -8.67 -19.20 13.57
N THR A 167 -9.94 -19.66 13.66
CA THR A 167 -11.11 -18.77 13.68
C THR A 167 -11.73 -18.72 15.07
N VAL A 168 -11.97 -17.49 15.55
CA VAL A 168 -12.68 -17.22 16.80
C VAL A 168 -13.86 -16.29 16.53
N ARG A 169 -15.05 -16.68 16.99
CA ARG A 169 -16.23 -15.84 16.91
C ARG A 169 -16.23 -14.83 18.05
N THR A 170 -16.08 -13.55 17.72
CA THR A 170 -15.85 -12.45 18.65
C THR A 170 -17.01 -11.46 18.63
N ALA A 171 -17.44 -10.99 19.80
CA ALA A 171 -18.40 -9.90 19.92
C ALA A 171 -17.69 -8.55 19.70
N VAL A 172 -18.06 -7.83 18.65
CA VAL A 172 -17.52 -6.51 18.28
C VAL A 172 -18.56 -5.45 18.58
N THR A 173 -18.12 -4.30 19.08
CA THR A 173 -19.00 -3.16 19.40
C THR A 173 -19.69 -2.64 18.15
N SER A 174 -21.01 -2.46 18.20
CA SER A 174 -21.77 -1.80 17.14
C SER A 174 -21.61 -0.29 17.23
N HIS A 175 -21.20 0.34 16.13
CA HIS A 175 -21.10 1.80 16.01
C HIS A 175 -22.33 2.43 15.35
N VAL A 176 -23.38 1.67 15.13
CA VAL A 176 -24.65 2.14 14.54
C VAL A 176 -25.32 3.15 15.46
N SER A 177 -25.91 4.19 14.89
CA SER A 177 -26.68 5.15 15.68
C SER A 177 -27.84 4.45 16.41
N GLY A 178 -27.84 4.53 17.73
CA GLY A 178 -28.83 3.86 18.57
C GLY A 178 -28.48 2.43 19.00
N ALA A 179 -27.23 1.97 18.83
CA ALA A 179 -26.73 0.73 19.38
C ALA A 179 -27.05 0.60 20.89
N GLY A 180 -27.47 -0.61 21.32
CA GLY A 180 -27.94 -0.87 22.68
C GLY A 180 -29.41 -0.51 22.95
N ARG A 181 -30.14 -0.04 21.92
CA ARG A 181 -31.58 0.26 21.98
C ARG A 181 -32.42 -0.83 21.29
N ARG A 182 -33.76 -0.72 21.35
CA ARG A 182 -34.74 -1.76 20.94
C ARG A 182 -34.51 -2.46 19.59
N HIS A 183 -33.84 -1.83 18.65
CA HIS A 183 -33.71 -2.34 17.28
C HIS A 183 -32.27 -2.57 16.80
N GLU A 184 -31.30 -2.26 17.64
CA GLU A 184 -29.88 -2.44 17.30
C GLU A 184 -29.13 -2.90 18.55
N PRO A 185 -28.52 -4.07 18.54
CA PRO A 185 -27.72 -4.57 19.67
C PRO A 185 -26.48 -3.70 19.88
N SER A 186 -25.96 -3.68 21.11
CA SER A 186 -24.73 -2.97 21.46
C SER A 186 -23.47 -3.59 20.83
N SER A 187 -23.56 -4.87 20.44
CA SER A 187 -22.47 -5.61 19.78
C SER A 187 -23.06 -6.61 18.78
N HIS A 188 -22.24 -7.03 17.86
CA HIS A 188 -22.55 -8.12 16.92
C HIS A 188 -21.38 -9.09 16.85
N PHE A 189 -21.62 -10.29 16.34
CA PHE A 189 -20.58 -11.30 16.18
C PHE A 189 -19.87 -11.15 14.84
N VAL A 190 -18.54 -11.26 14.88
CA VAL A 190 -17.64 -11.29 13.73
C VAL A 190 -16.79 -12.55 13.84
N ASP A 191 -16.66 -13.30 12.76
CA ASP A 191 -15.77 -14.45 12.69
C ASP A 191 -14.36 -13.94 12.34
N ILE A 192 -13.46 -13.92 13.32
CA ILE A 192 -12.08 -13.42 13.16
C ILE A 192 -11.15 -14.61 12.97
N THR A 193 -10.49 -14.67 11.82
CA THR A 193 -9.54 -15.72 11.46
C THR A 193 -8.13 -15.11 11.40
N HIS A 194 -7.19 -15.74 12.07
CA HIS A 194 -5.76 -15.47 11.94
C HIS A 194 -5.10 -16.64 11.23
N ILE A 195 -4.28 -16.37 10.22
CA ILE A 195 -3.49 -17.38 9.52
C ILE A 195 -2.05 -17.30 10.05
N ASP A 196 -1.54 -18.46 10.48
CA ASP A 196 -0.18 -18.58 10.97
C ASP A 196 0.85 -18.20 9.90
N LYS A 197 2.09 -17.90 10.35
CA LYS A 197 3.20 -17.55 9.47
C LYS A 197 3.45 -18.63 8.42
N PRO A 198 3.60 -18.24 7.12
CA PRO A 198 3.95 -19.19 6.07
C PRO A 198 5.39 -19.73 6.27
N VAL A 199 5.61 -20.96 5.83
CA VAL A 199 6.87 -21.69 5.97
C VAL A 199 7.43 -22.02 4.59
N ALA A 200 8.75 -21.92 4.42
CA ALA A 200 9.47 -22.28 3.20
C ALA A 200 8.91 -21.62 1.93
N VAL A 201 8.76 -20.30 1.98
CA VAL A 201 8.23 -19.50 0.86
C VAL A 201 9.32 -19.20 -0.15
N GLU A 202 9.04 -19.45 -1.43
CA GLU A 202 9.92 -19.18 -2.56
C GLU A 202 9.25 -18.24 -3.58
N ARG A 203 10.03 -17.65 -4.51
CA ARG A 203 9.51 -16.71 -5.53
C ARG A 203 8.39 -17.29 -6.38
N GLN A 204 8.48 -18.57 -6.74
CA GLN A 204 7.44 -19.26 -7.52
C GLN A 204 6.10 -19.39 -6.78
N ASP A 205 6.09 -19.22 -5.45
CA ASP A 205 4.87 -19.29 -4.65
C ASP A 205 4.04 -17.99 -4.66
N LEU A 206 4.62 -16.86 -5.13
CA LEU A 206 3.96 -15.55 -5.09
C LEU A 206 2.67 -15.55 -5.92
N ARG A 207 2.72 -16.00 -7.18
CA ARG A 207 1.52 -16.05 -8.02
C ARG A 207 0.45 -16.99 -7.45
N PRO A 208 0.75 -18.25 -7.09
CA PRO A 208 -0.22 -19.10 -6.42
C PRO A 208 -0.78 -18.53 -5.12
N ALA A 209 0.00 -17.75 -4.37
CA ALA A 209 -0.48 -17.09 -3.16
C ALA A 209 -1.49 -15.97 -3.47
N GLN A 210 -1.24 -15.18 -4.51
CA GLN A 210 -2.17 -14.15 -4.99
C GLN A 210 -3.46 -14.77 -5.54
N ASP A 211 -3.37 -15.87 -6.29
CA ASP A 211 -4.54 -16.62 -6.75
C ASP A 211 -5.38 -17.17 -5.58
N ARG A 212 -4.76 -17.62 -4.48
CA ARG A 212 -5.47 -18.03 -3.26
C ARG A 212 -6.15 -16.86 -2.56
N ALA A 213 -5.49 -15.69 -2.51
CA ALA A 213 -6.10 -14.49 -1.95
C ALA A 213 -7.34 -14.06 -2.74
N VAL A 214 -7.26 -14.06 -4.07
CA VAL A 214 -8.40 -13.82 -4.96
C VAL A 214 -9.50 -14.86 -4.76
N LYS A 215 -9.13 -16.16 -4.70
CA LYS A 215 -10.10 -17.23 -4.45
C LYS A 215 -10.84 -17.01 -3.14
N ALA A 216 -10.13 -16.66 -2.06
CA ALA A 216 -10.73 -16.41 -0.75
C ALA A 216 -11.70 -15.22 -0.79
N LEU A 217 -11.35 -14.13 -1.51
CA LEU A 217 -12.23 -12.98 -1.71
C LEU A 217 -13.51 -13.34 -2.48
N LEU A 218 -13.39 -14.12 -3.57
CA LEU A 218 -14.53 -14.58 -4.36
C LEU A 218 -15.43 -15.54 -3.56
N ASP A 219 -14.84 -16.40 -2.72
CA ASP A 219 -15.59 -17.28 -1.82
C ASP A 219 -16.34 -16.47 -0.74
N ALA A 220 -15.68 -15.45 -0.14
CA ALA A 220 -16.26 -14.55 0.85
C ALA A 220 -17.42 -13.72 0.27
N ALA A 221 -17.28 -13.25 -0.98
CA ALA A 221 -18.32 -12.56 -1.73
C ALA A 221 -19.39 -13.48 -2.33
N ARG A 222 -19.26 -14.82 -2.13
CA ARG A 222 -20.18 -15.86 -2.63
C ARG A 222 -20.34 -15.87 -4.14
N VAL A 223 -19.28 -15.59 -4.87
CA VAL A 223 -19.29 -15.56 -6.33
C VAL A 223 -19.38 -16.98 -6.89
N THR A 224 -20.44 -17.21 -7.65
CA THR A 224 -20.75 -18.47 -8.35
C THR A 224 -21.18 -18.20 -9.80
N GLU A 225 -21.51 -19.22 -10.56
CA GLU A 225 -22.09 -19.09 -11.89
C GLU A 225 -23.34 -18.19 -11.88
N GLY A 226 -23.40 -17.24 -12.80
CA GLY A 226 -24.49 -16.27 -12.95
C GLY A 226 -24.48 -15.11 -11.94
N THR A 227 -23.43 -14.96 -11.11
CA THR A 227 -23.30 -13.82 -10.22
C THR A 227 -22.94 -12.57 -11.00
N ASP A 228 -23.67 -11.47 -10.78
CA ASP A 228 -23.28 -10.14 -11.25
C ASP A 228 -22.29 -9.53 -10.24
N LEU A 229 -21.01 -9.45 -10.65
CA LEU A 229 -19.89 -8.98 -9.83
C LEU A 229 -19.40 -7.61 -10.25
N LEU A 230 -19.14 -6.74 -9.28
CA LEU A 230 -18.33 -5.54 -9.47
C LEU A 230 -16.95 -5.71 -8.83
N GLU A 231 -15.89 -5.51 -9.62
CA GLU A 231 -14.55 -5.23 -9.11
C GLU A 231 -14.32 -3.72 -9.09
N PHE A 232 -14.10 -3.13 -7.93
CA PHE A 232 -13.88 -1.68 -7.84
C PHE A 232 -12.91 -1.29 -6.70
N PRO A 233 -11.83 -0.57 -7.04
CA PRO A 233 -11.26 -0.32 -8.37
C PRO A 233 -10.69 -1.58 -9.02
N LEU A 234 -10.46 -1.50 -10.35
CA LEU A 234 -9.77 -2.53 -11.12
C LEU A 234 -8.37 -2.82 -10.56
N SER A 235 -8.05 -4.10 -10.33
CA SER A 235 -6.79 -4.54 -9.69
C SER A 235 -5.87 -5.35 -10.62
N GLY A 236 -5.71 -4.95 -11.87
CA GLY A 236 -4.85 -5.60 -12.85
C GLY A 236 -5.46 -6.82 -13.56
N GLY A 237 -6.75 -7.12 -13.33
CA GLY A 237 -7.52 -8.13 -14.06
C GLY A 237 -7.43 -9.56 -13.51
N THR A 238 -6.55 -9.87 -12.57
CA THR A 238 -6.44 -11.24 -12.01
C THR A 238 -7.73 -11.68 -11.32
N LEU A 239 -8.37 -10.78 -10.58
CA LEU A 239 -9.64 -11.03 -9.91
C LEU A 239 -10.77 -11.21 -10.94
N ALA A 240 -10.88 -10.31 -11.92
CA ALA A 240 -11.89 -10.38 -12.98
C ALA A 240 -11.80 -11.69 -13.76
N LEU A 241 -10.59 -12.11 -14.15
CA LEU A 241 -10.34 -13.41 -14.80
C LEU A 241 -10.78 -14.60 -13.94
N ALA A 242 -10.44 -14.58 -12.66
CA ALA A 242 -10.81 -15.65 -11.73
C ALA A 242 -12.34 -15.74 -11.54
N ALA A 243 -13.03 -14.59 -11.50
CA ALA A 243 -14.48 -14.53 -11.39
C ALA A 243 -15.17 -15.00 -12.69
N ALA A 244 -14.68 -14.56 -13.86
CA ALA A 244 -15.19 -15.01 -15.16
C ALA A 244 -15.06 -16.53 -15.33
N ARG A 245 -13.96 -17.14 -14.87
CA ARG A 245 -13.77 -18.60 -14.85
C ARG A 245 -14.75 -19.35 -13.93
N ARG A 246 -15.38 -18.65 -12.97
CA ARG A 246 -16.50 -19.19 -12.16
C ARG A 246 -17.87 -19.02 -12.83
N GLY A 247 -17.93 -18.41 -14.02
CA GLY A 247 -19.18 -18.12 -14.72
C GLY A 247 -19.90 -16.86 -14.24
N ALA A 248 -19.20 -15.95 -13.56
CA ALA A 248 -19.73 -14.64 -13.19
C ALA A 248 -19.68 -13.67 -14.35
N SER A 249 -20.63 -12.74 -14.40
CA SER A 249 -20.57 -11.51 -15.23
C SER A 249 -19.87 -10.43 -14.43
N VAL A 250 -18.80 -9.85 -14.98
CA VAL A 250 -17.93 -8.93 -14.24
C VAL A 250 -17.90 -7.56 -14.87
N ASP A 251 -18.28 -6.54 -14.10
CA ASP A 251 -17.94 -5.16 -14.40
C ASP A 251 -16.72 -4.74 -13.56
N THR A 252 -15.77 -4.04 -14.15
CA THR A 252 -14.64 -3.48 -13.42
C THR A 252 -14.41 -2.02 -13.82
N LEU A 253 -14.17 -1.16 -12.82
CA LEU A 253 -14.11 0.28 -12.97
C LEU A 253 -12.73 0.81 -12.59
N SER A 254 -12.18 1.72 -13.40
CA SER A 254 -10.97 2.48 -13.08
C SER A 254 -11.05 3.92 -13.59
N ALA A 255 -10.50 4.86 -12.84
CA ALA A 255 -10.30 6.24 -13.29
C ALA A 255 -9.02 6.41 -14.11
N ASP A 256 -8.23 5.35 -14.26
CA ASP A 256 -7.00 5.31 -15.02
C ASP A 256 -7.25 4.68 -16.39
N ALA A 257 -7.27 5.52 -17.46
CA ALA A 257 -7.55 5.07 -18.81
C ALA A 257 -6.46 4.11 -19.36
N GLU A 258 -5.18 4.36 -19.05
CA GLU A 258 -4.08 3.50 -19.49
C GLU A 258 -4.13 2.13 -18.82
N HIS A 259 -4.45 2.10 -17.51
CA HIS A 259 -4.66 0.86 -16.78
C HIS A 259 -5.84 0.05 -17.36
N CYS A 260 -6.95 0.72 -17.73
CA CYS A 260 -8.06 0.07 -18.42
C CYS A 260 -7.62 -0.60 -19.73
N GLU A 261 -6.82 0.08 -20.57
CA GLU A 261 -6.34 -0.48 -21.84
C GLU A 261 -5.44 -1.70 -21.64
N VAL A 262 -4.51 -1.62 -20.67
CA VAL A 262 -3.62 -2.75 -20.33
C VAL A 262 -4.43 -3.98 -19.93
N VAL A 263 -5.46 -3.79 -19.09
CA VAL A 263 -6.30 -4.92 -18.65
C VAL A 263 -7.20 -5.43 -19.75
N ARG A 264 -7.73 -4.58 -20.64
CA ARG A 264 -8.49 -5.06 -21.81
C ARG A 264 -7.64 -5.97 -22.68
N GLY A 265 -6.41 -5.56 -23.01
CA GLY A 265 -5.49 -6.40 -23.77
C GLY A 265 -5.24 -7.77 -23.08
N ARG A 266 -5.03 -7.77 -21.76
CA ARG A 266 -4.90 -9.01 -20.99
C ARG A 266 -6.14 -9.92 -21.08
N LEU A 267 -7.34 -9.33 -20.98
CA LEU A 267 -8.59 -10.09 -21.05
C LEU A 267 -8.86 -10.68 -22.43
N GLU A 268 -8.43 -9.99 -23.50
CA GLU A 268 -8.46 -10.50 -24.88
C GLU A 268 -7.49 -11.68 -25.04
N ASP A 269 -6.26 -11.56 -24.56
CA ASP A 269 -5.25 -12.62 -24.62
C ASP A 269 -5.67 -13.90 -23.86
N GLU A 270 -6.48 -13.75 -22.81
CA GLU A 270 -6.98 -14.85 -21.95
C GLU A 270 -8.41 -15.33 -22.34
N ASP A 271 -8.93 -14.90 -23.50
CA ASP A 271 -10.28 -15.25 -23.99
C ASP A 271 -11.42 -14.97 -22.99
N ALA A 272 -11.27 -13.93 -22.15
CA ALA A 272 -12.23 -13.58 -21.10
C ALA A 272 -13.05 -12.31 -21.38
N ALA A 273 -12.78 -11.61 -22.47
CA ALA A 273 -13.42 -10.33 -22.80
C ALA A 273 -14.96 -10.40 -22.95
N PHE A 274 -15.52 -11.59 -23.18
CA PHE A 274 -16.96 -11.78 -23.27
C PHE A 274 -17.68 -11.75 -21.90
N ALA A 275 -16.98 -12.03 -20.79
CA ALA A 275 -17.54 -12.10 -19.44
C ALA A 275 -17.13 -10.90 -18.57
N VAL A 276 -16.19 -10.07 -19.01
CA VAL A 276 -15.64 -8.96 -18.24
C VAL A 276 -15.75 -7.65 -19.02
N THR A 277 -16.44 -6.67 -18.45
CA THR A 277 -16.53 -5.30 -18.97
C THR A 277 -15.58 -4.39 -18.22
N VAL A 278 -14.57 -3.84 -18.89
CA VAL A 278 -13.66 -2.83 -18.33
C VAL A 278 -14.15 -1.44 -18.67
N GLN A 279 -14.57 -0.67 -17.65
CA GLN A 279 -15.12 0.67 -17.81
C GLN A 279 -14.19 1.74 -17.25
N HIS A 280 -13.78 2.69 -18.08
CA HIS A 280 -13.14 3.91 -17.63
C HIS A 280 -14.20 4.88 -17.07
N ILE A 281 -13.94 5.38 -15.86
CA ILE A 281 -14.75 6.40 -15.17
C ILE A 281 -13.96 7.69 -15.05
N THR A 282 -14.64 8.84 -14.99
CA THR A 282 -13.98 10.16 -14.98
C THR A 282 -13.63 10.64 -13.58
N THR A 283 -14.29 10.08 -12.54
CA THR A 283 -14.04 10.38 -11.14
C THR A 283 -13.43 9.19 -10.42
N PRO A 284 -12.49 9.39 -9.48
CA PRO A 284 -11.86 8.30 -8.74
C PRO A 284 -12.85 7.40 -7.97
N ILE A 285 -13.99 7.97 -7.59
CA ILE A 285 -15.11 7.26 -6.96
C ILE A 285 -16.37 7.62 -7.73
N PRO A 286 -17.04 6.65 -8.38
CA PRO A 286 -18.13 6.93 -9.31
C PRO A 286 -19.36 7.51 -8.60
N THR A 287 -19.85 8.62 -9.11
CA THR A 287 -21.10 9.25 -8.68
C THR A 287 -22.32 8.44 -9.14
N ARG A 288 -23.50 8.76 -8.59
CA ARG A 288 -24.78 8.16 -9.05
C ARG A 288 -25.13 8.47 -10.52
N GLN A 289 -24.62 9.55 -11.05
CA GLN A 289 -24.86 9.94 -12.43
C GLN A 289 -23.95 9.15 -13.38
N GLU A 290 -22.72 8.90 -12.95
CA GLU A 290 -21.70 8.23 -13.73
C GLU A 290 -21.90 6.71 -13.77
N TRP A 291 -22.28 6.09 -12.62
CA TRP A 291 -22.47 4.65 -12.54
C TRP A 291 -23.67 4.25 -11.69
N ARG A 292 -24.58 3.44 -12.29
CA ARG A 292 -25.86 3.03 -11.68
C ARG A 292 -26.06 1.53 -11.56
N GLY A 293 -25.02 0.73 -11.79
CA GLY A 293 -25.07 -0.73 -11.66
C GLY A 293 -25.56 -1.19 -10.28
N ARG A 294 -26.05 -2.42 -10.22
CA ARG A 294 -26.43 -3.13 -8.99
C ARG A 294 -25.89 -4.54 -9.09
N TYR A 295 -25.19 -5.01 -8.07
CA TYR A 295 -24.38 -6.22 -8.11
C TYR A 295 -24.73 -7.14 -6.94
N ASP A 296 -24.68 -8.45 -7.18
CA ASP A 296 -24.86 -9.48 -6.16
C ASP A 296 -23.62 -9.59 -5.28
N ALA A 297 -22.47 -9.31 -5.86
CA ALA A 297 -21.18 -9.31 -5.19
C ALA A 297 -20.34 -8.06 -5.57
N ILE A 298 -19.57 -7.54 -4.61
CA ILE A 298 -18.56 -6.51 -4.85
C ILE A 298 -17.25 -6.98 -4.26
N VAL A 299 -16.15 -6.89 -5.02
CA VAL A 299 -14.80 -7.18 -4.51
C VAL A 299 -13.89 -5.99 -4.77
N SER A 300 -13.04 -5.70 -3.78
CA SER A 300 -12.07 -4.62 -3.84
C SER A 300 -10.76 -5.05 -3.17
N ILE A 301 -9.65 -4.63 -3.77
CA ILE A 301 -8.31 -4.99 -3.28
C ILE A 301 -7.51 -3.73 -2.99
N GLU A 302 -7.03 -3.61 -1.73
CA GLU A 302 -6.07 -2.61 -1.25
C GLU A 302 -6.44 -1.16 -1.64
N THR A 303 -7.67 -0.75 -1.32
CA THR A 303 -8.24 0.53 -1.73
C THR A 303 -8.47 1.48 -0.56
N LEU A 304 -9.00 1.02 0.60
CA LEU A 304 -9.35 1.90 1.73
C LEU A 304 -8.18 2.74 2.24
N GLU A 305 -6.97 2.18 2.20
CA GLU A 305 -5.75 2.88 2.56
C GLU A 305 -5.32 3.91 1.50
N LYS A 306 -5.52 3.60 0.21
CA LYS A 306 -5.11 4.48 -0.92
C LYS A 306 -6.06 5.66 -1.10
N VAL A 307 -7.37 5.47 -0.94
CA VAL A 307 -8.36 6.57 -1.04
C VAL A 307 -8.21 7.60 0.07
N GLY A 308 -7.52 7.25 1.15
CA GLY A 308 -7.25 8.14 2.25
C GLY A 308 -8.49 8.56 3.04
N LYS A 309 -8.25 9.24 4.14
CA LYS A 309 -9.27 9.58 5.13
C LYS A 309 -10.44 10.40 4.56
N ASN A 310 -10.16 11.29 3.61
CA ASN A 310 -11.16 12.20 3.05
C ASN A 310 -12.19 11.48 2.16
N TYR A 311 -11.78 10.43 1.46
CA TYR A 311 -12.61 9.74 0.48
C TYR A 311 -13.21 8.42 0.97
N ARG A 312 -12.78 7.87 2.12
CA ARG A 312 -13.30 6.60 2.68
C ARG A 312 -14.82 6.57 2.81
N LYS A 313 -15.42 7.68 3.26
CA LYS A 313 -16.88 7.77 3.37
C LYS A 313 -17.57 7.67 2.01
N ALA A 314 -17.10 8.41 1.01
CA ALA A 314 -17.66 8.37 -0.34
C ALA A 314 -17.49 6.98 -0.96
N TYR A 315 -16.34 6.35 -0.75
CA TYR A 315 -16.07 4.98 -1.17
C TYR A 315 -17.03 3.98 -0.53
N ALA A 316 -17.17 3.98 0.80
CA ALA A 316 -18.06 3.09 1.53
C ALA A 316 -19.53 3.26 1.11
N LEU A 317 -20.01 4.51 0.94
CA LEU A 317 -21.34 4.81 0.41
C LEU A 317 -21.54 4.32 -1.02
N THR A 318 -20.50 4.30 -1.84
CA THR A 318 -20.57 3.78 -3.18
C THR A 318 -20.74 2.26 -3.19
N LEU A 319 -20.00 1.53 -2.36
CA LEU A 319 -20.19 0.09 -2.19
C LEU A 319 -21.60 -0.25 -1.72
N ASP A 320 -22.10 0.46 -0.68
CA ASP A 320 -23.46 0.27 -0.14
C ASP A 320 -24.55 0.52 -1.20
N ARG A 321 -24.36 1.53 -2.04
CA ARG A 321 -25.29 1.90 -3.11
C ARG A 321 -25.33 0.87 -4.23
N LEU A 322 -24.17 0.29 -4.58
CA LEU A 322 -24.02 -0.62 -5.70
C LEU A 322 -24.31 -2.08 -5.35
N LEU A 323 -24.24 -2.46 -4.08
CA LEU A 323 -24.56 -3.80 -3.63
C LEU A 323 -26.07 -4.01 -3.55
N THR A 324 -26.56 -5.16 -4.03
CA THR A 324 -27.97 -5.56 -3.88
C THR A 324 -28.28 -5.96 -2.43
N THR A 325 -29.57 -5.90 -2.06
CA THR A 325 -30.00 -6.38 -0.73
C THR A 325 -29.75 -7.89 -0.63
N GLY A 326 -28.99 -8.30 0.39
CA GLY A 326 -28.59 -9.70 0.58
C GLY A 326 -27.29 -10.07 -0.15
N GLY A 327 -26.71 -9.14 -0.92
CA GLY A 327 -25.40 -9.32 -1.53
C GLY A 327 -24.26 -9.27 -0.51
N TYR A 328 -23.07 -9.65 -0.96
CA TYR A 328 -21.84 -9.67 -0.17
C TYR A 328 -20.75 -8.81 -0.79
N ALA A 329 -20.05 -8.03 0.03
CA ALA A 329 -18.83 -7.39 -0.40
C ALA A 329 -17.62 -8.03 0.30
N ALA A 330 -16.55 -8.29 -0.46
CA ALA A 330 -15.29 -8.79 0.08
C ALA A 330 -14.17 -7.78 -0.23
N LEU A 331 -13.49 -7.31 0.80
CA LEU A 331 -12.46 -6.27 0.67
C LEU A 331 -11.14 -6.79 1.25
N GLN A 332 -10.04 -6.66 0.49
CA GLN A 332 -8.70 -6.83 1.06
C GLN A 332 -8.10 -5.45 1.29
N ASN A 333 -7.56 -5.20 2.47
CA ASN A 333 -6.95 -3.90 2.81
C ASN A 333 -5.76 -4.08 3.74
N VAL A 334 -4.82 -3.15 3.65
CA VAL A 334 -3.75 -2.99 4.63
C VAL A 334 -4.25 -2.07 5.73
N VAL A 335 -4.12 -2.51 6.98
CA VAL A 335 -4.64 -1.80 8.15
C VAL A 335 -3.53 -1.51 9.17
N ALA A 336 -3.68 -0.41 9.88
CA ALA A 336 -2.84 -0.06 11.01
C ALA A 336 -3.22 -0.90 12.25
N THR A 337 -2.22 -1.45 12.93
CA THR A 337 -2.38 -2.04 14.25
C THR A 337 -2.22 -0.97 15.35
N GLU A 338 -2.41 -1.34 16.61
CA GLU A 338 -2.16 -0.44 17.75
C GLU A 338 -0.71 0.08 17.76
N LYS A 339 0.26 -0.75 17.34
CA LYS A 339 1.68 -0.36 17.28
C LYS A 339 1.96 0.77 16.28
N PHE A 340 1.14 0.89 15.23
CA PHE A 340 1.31 1.97 14.25
C PHE A 340 1.14 3.36 14.88
N ALA A 341 0.24 3.49 15.86
CA ALA A 341 0.00 4.76 16.56
C ALA A 341 1.19 5.22 17.43
N GLU A 342 2.11 4.30 17.76
CA GLU A 342 3.33 4.58 18.54
C GLU A 342 4.49 5.08 17.67
N LEU A 343 4.37 4.95 16.33
CA LEU A 343 5.40 5.32 15.37
C LEU A 343 5.46 6.83 15.14
N ASP A 344 6.59 7.27 14.57
CA ASP A 344 6.69 8.66 14.08
C ASP A 344 5.64 8.89 12.98
N PRO A 345 4.76 9.90 13.09
CA PRO A 345 3.68 10.16 12.13
C PRO A 345 4.18 10.51 10.72
N HIS A 346 5.48 10.83 10.59
CA HIS A 346 6.13 11.19 9.32
C HIS A 346 6.80 10.00 8.60
N ILE A 347 6.68 8.79 9.15
CA ILE A 347 7.34 7.60 8.59
C ILE A 347 6.88 7.26 7.16
N LEU A 348 5.65 7.62 6.80
CA LEU A 348 5.07 7.39 5.48
C LEU A 348 5.22 8.58 4.54
N ASP A 349 5.90 9.65 4.94
CA ASP A 349 5.94 10.88 4.15
C ASP A 349 6.58 10.69 2.77
N VAL A 350 7.54 9.78 2.62
CA VAL A 350 8.11 9.41 1.31
C VAL A 350 7.08 8.77 0.39
N THR A 351 6.30 7.82 0.89
CA THR A 351 5.25 7.17 0.11
C THR A 351 4.16 8.15 -0.30
N ARG A 352 3.79 9.06 0.61
CA ARG A 352 2.82 10.13 0.33
C ARG A 352 3.36 11.18 -0.65
N ALA A 353 4.64 11.54 -0.55
CA ALA A 353 5.23 12.53 -1.43
C ALA A 353 5.38 12.05 -2.88
N TYR A 354 5.68 10.76 -3.07
CA TYR A 354 6.15 10.27 -4.36
C TYR A 354 5.31 9.14 -4.98
N ILE A 355 4.44 8.44 -4.22
CA ILE A 355 3.70 7.27 -4.72
C ILE A 355 2.19 7.46 -4.56
N TRP A 356 1.69 7.50 -3.31
CA TRP A 356 0.25 7.63 -3.01
C TRP A 356 0.00 8.81 -2.06
N PRO A 357 -0.31 9.99 -2.59
CA PRO A 357 -0.44 11.22 -1.78
C PRO A 357 -1.50 11.15 -0.68
N ALA A 358 -2.56 10.40 -0.91
CA ALA A 358 -3.67 10.25 0.04
C ALA A 358 -3.48 9.08 1.02
N LEU A 359 -2.38 8.29 0.94
CA LEU A 359 -2.18 7.08 1.72
C LEU A 359 -2.36 7.30 3.22
N ASP A 360 -3.27 6.53 3.82
CA ASP A 360 -3.55 6.53 5.24
C ASP A 360 -4.15 5.17 5.65
N PHE A 361 -3.48 4.45 6.54
CA PHE A 361 -3.93 3.13 6.96
C PHE A 361 -5.04 3.25 8.03
N PRO A 362 -6.28 2.73 7.77
CA PRO A 362 -7.32 2.66 8.77
C PRO A 362 -6.98 1.59 9.81
N THR A 363 -7.45 1.76 11.05
CA THR A 363 -7.52 0.64 12.00
C THR A 363 -8.77 -0.20 11.72
N MET A 364 -8.82 -1.44 12.26
CA MET A 364 -10.04 -2.25 12.18
C MET A 364 -11.24 -1.56 12.83
N GLU A 365 -11.03 -0.87 13.96
CA GLU A 365 -12.07 -0.07 14.61
C GLU A 365 -12.59 1.07 13.71
N ASP A 366 -11.69 1.75 12.96
CA ASP A 366 -12.10 2.77 11.99
C ASP A 366 -12.95 2.19 10.87
N ILE A 367 -12.63 0.98 10.40
CA ILE A 367 -13.41 0.30 9.35
C ILE A 367 -14.79 -0.10 9.87
N HIS A 368 -14.89 -0.72 11.05
CA HIS A 368 -16.19 -1.04 11.68
C HIS A 368 -17.02 0.22 11.87
N ARG A 369 -16.41 1.29 12.39
CA ARG A 369 -17.08 2.58 12.61
C ARG A 369 -17.54 3.21 11.30
N LEU A 370 -16.72 3.14 10.24
CA LEU A 370 -17.06 3.66 8.92
C LEU A 370 -18.32 2.98 8.36
N PHE A 371 -18.30 1.65 8.26
CA PHE A 371 -19.42 0.92 7.65
C PHE A 371 -20.69 1.00 8.53
N ASP A 372 -20.57 0.85 9.84
CA ASP A 372 -21.72 0.91 10.75
C ASP A 372 -22.41 2.28 10.77
N ARG A 373 -21.64 3.39 10.69
CA ARG A 373 -22.20 4.75 10.78
C ARG A 373 -22.70 5.29 9.46
N GLU A 374 -21.96 5.03 8.39
CA GLU A 374 -22.17 5.71 7.12
C GLU A 374 -22.97 4.89 6.12
N THR A 375 -23.10 3.57 6.32
CA THR A 375 -23.71 2.64 5.36
C THR A 375 -24.76 1.74 5.99
N SER A 376 -25.45 0.94 5.17
CA SER A 376 -26.25 -0.19 5.63
C SER A 376 -25.44 -1.49 5.78
N LEU A 377 -24.17 -1.49 5.40
CA LEU A 377 -23.28 -2.65 5.45
C LEU A 377 -22.70 -2.85 6.86
N ARG A 378 -22.26 -4.07 7.12
CA ARG A 378 -21.59 -4.47 8.36
C ARG A 378 -20.52 -5.53 8.05
N VAL A 379 -19.36 -5.42 8.69
CA VAL A 379 -18.34 -6.46 8.68
C VAL A 379 -18.84 -7.66 9.49
N VAL A 380 -18.82 -8.84 8.89
CA VAL A 380 -19.27 -10.10 9.50
C VAL A 380 -18.14 -11.13 9.63
N ALA A 381 -17.06 -10.97 8.87
CA ALA A 381 -15.86 -11.78 9.02
C ALA A 381 -14.59 -10.98 8.68
N GLU A 382 -13.50 -11.35 9.34
CA GLU A 382 -12.16 -10.81 9.17
C GLU A 382 -11.16 -11.97 9.03
N ASN A 383 -10.28 -11.88 8.02
CA ASN A 383 -9.23 -12.87 7.78
C ASN A 383 -7.87 -12.14 7.78
N HIS A 384 -7.14 -12.26 8.88
CA HIS A 384 -5.87 -11.59 9.14
C HIS A 384 -4.71 -12.37 8.55
N THR A 385 -3.90 -11.73 7.68
CA THR A 385 -2.85 -12.36 6.89
C THR A 385 -1.49 -11.63 6.99
N GLN A 386 -1.21 -10.97 8.11
CA GLN A 386 -0.02 -10.11 8.33
C GLN A 386 1.29 -10.75 7.85
N ASN A 387 1.57 -11.97 8.29
CA ASN A 387 2.83 -12.65 7.95
C ASN A 387 2.88 -13.08 6.48
N HIS A 388 1.74 -13.33 5.84
CA HIS A 388 1.64 -13.61 4.41
C HIS A 388 1.89 -12.36 3.58
N TYR A 389 1.34 -11.22 4.03
CA TYR A 389 1.59 -9.93 3.39
C TYR A 389 3.08 -9.53 3.48
N LYS A 390 3.70 -9.73 4.67
CA LYS A 390 5.15 -9.54 4.83
C LYS A 390 5.95 -10.41 3.83
N ALA A 391 5.59 -11.68 3.68
CA ALA A 391 6.24 -12.57 2.74
C ALA A 391 6.03 -12.12 1.28
N THR A 392 4.84 -11.61 0.93
CA THR A 392 4.58 -11.01 -0.38
C THR A 392 5.52 -9.84 -0.66
N LEU A 393 5.62 -8.87 0.26
CA LEU A 393 6.48 -7.69 0.12
C LEU A 393 7.94 -8.07 -0.03
N HIS A 394 8.40 -9.06 0.75
CA HIS A 394 9.75 -9.60 0.65
C HIS A 394 10.03 -10.15 -0.76
N LEU A 395 9.16 -10.99 -1.29
CA LEU A 395 9.33 -11.57 -2.63
C LEU A 395 9.21 -10.53 -3.74
N GLN A 396 8.31 -9.56 -3.61
CA GLN A 396 8.19 -8.44 -4.56
C GLN A 396 9.46 -7.59 -4.58
N ARG A 397 10.07 -7.33 -3.42
CA ARG A 397 11.33 -6.62 -3.32
C ARG A 397 12.47 -7.40 -3.98
N GLU A 398 12.60 -8.70 -3.69
CA GLU A 398 13.60 -9.56 -4.34
C GLU A 398 13.43 -9.63 -5.86
N LEU A 399 12.19 -9.70 -6.35
CA LEU A 399 11.90 -9.65 -7.79
C LEU A 399 12.37 -8.32 -8.37
N PHE A 400 11.98 -7.20 -7.76
CA PHE A 400 12.38 -5.87 -8.22
C PHE A 400 13.92 -5.72 -8.25
N GLU A 401 14.60 -6.13 -7.19
CA GLU A 401 16.06 -6.08 -7.10
C GLU A 401 16.74 -6.96 -8.19
N SER A 402 16.14 -8.09 -8.55
CA SER A 402 16.65 -8.94 -9.63
C SER A 402 16.47 -8.34 -11.03
N HIS A 403 15.48 -7.44 -11.23
CA HIS A 403 15.17 -6.78 -12.51
C HIS A 403 15.74 -5.35 -12.63
N MET A 404 16.74 -4.99 -11.82
CA MET A 404 17.30 -3.62 -11.83
C MET A 404 17.92 -3.21 -13.16
N ARG A 405 18.45 -4.17 -13.95
CA ARG A 405 19.01 -3.91 -15.28
C ARG A 405 17.92 -3.68 -16.30
N GLU A 406 16.86 -4.47 -16.26
CA GLU A 406 15.66 -4.33 -17.09
C GLU A 406 14.96 -3.01 -16.80
N ALA A 407 14.85 -2.62 -15.51
CA ALA A 407 14.32 -1.33 -15.09
C ALA A 407 15.12 -0.17 -15.70
N ALA A 408 16.46 -0.24 -15.68
CA ALA A 408 17.31 0.75 -16.29
C ALA A 408 17.15 0.79 -17.83
N ALA A 409 17.06 -0.36 -18.48
CA ALA A 409 16.84 -0.48 -19.92
C ALA A 409 15.47 0.05 -20.36
N ALA A 410 14.44 -0.10 -19.50
CA ALA A 410 13.11 0.46 -19.71
C ALA A 410 13.04 1.99 -19.47
N GLY A 411 14.17 2.64 -19.14
CA GLY A 411 14.23 4.09 -18.93
C GLY A 411 13.82 4.55 -17.53
N ILE A 412 13.61 3.65 -16.58
CA ILE A 412 13.33 4.00 -15.18
C ILE A 412 14.64 4.53 -14.57
N ASP A 413 14.65 5.81 -14.19
CA ASP A 413 15.83 6.47 -13.66
C ASP A 413 16.30 5.88 -12.32
N GLN A 414 17.53 6.19 -11.91
CA GLN A 414 18.12 5.65 -10.69
C GLN A 414 17.36 6.11 -9.44
N VAL A 415 16.91 7.36 -9.39
CA VAL A 415 16.18 7.91 -8.23
C VAL A 415 14.86 7.16 -8.03
N TYR A 416 14.13 6.91 -9.13
CA TYR A 416 12.89 6.16 -9.10
C TYR A 416 13.10 4.70 -8.65
N ARG A 417 14.15 4.03 -9.16
CA ARG A 417 14.48 2.67 -8.73
C ARG A 417 14.78 2.60 -7.24
N ARG A 418 15.55 3.58 -6.72
CA ARG A 418 15.85 3.67 -5.28
C ARG A 418 14.61 4.04 -4.45
N LEU A 419 13.74 4.89 -4.96
CA LEU A 419 12.44 5.16 -4.32
C LEU A 419 11.65 3.87 -4.13
N TRP A 420 11.56 3.05 -5.18
CA TRP A 420 10.77 1.83 -5.13
C TRP A 420 11.39 0.78 -4.20
N GLN A 421 12.71 0.62 -4.22
CA GLN A 421 13.42 -0.21 -3.24
C GLN A 421 13.16 0.23 -1.80
N TYR A 422 13.26 1.54 -1.54
CA TYR A 422 13.00 2.10 -0.21
C TYR A 422 11.56 1.87 0.22
N HIS A 423 10.60 2.09 -0.68
CA HIS A 423 9.18 1.88 -0.39
C HIS A 423 8.89 0.43 0.00
N LEU A 424 9.30 -0.55 -0.81
CA LEU A 424 9.09 -1.97 -0.51
C LEU A 424 9.78 -2.38 0.80
N ALA A 425 11.00 -1.90 1.04
CA ALA A 425 11.72 -2.15 2.28
C ALA A 425 11.04 -1.52 3.50
N LEU A 426 10.49 -0.32 3.37
CA LEU A 426 9.74 0.35 4.45
C LEU A 426 8.45 -0.41 4.78
N MET A 427 7.70 -0.84 3.78
CA MET A 427 6.48 -1.62 3.99
C MET A 427 6.77 -2.97 4.65
N GLU A 428 7.84 -3.67 4.21
CA GLU A 428 8.32 -4.90 4.85
C GLU A 428 8.72 -4.66 6.32
N ALA A 429 9.45 -3.56 6.59
CA ALA A 429 9.86 -3.17 7.94
C ALA A 429 8.66 -2.86 8.85
N LEU A 430 7.64 -2.15 8.35
CA LEU A 430 6.42 -1.86 9.11
C LEU A 430 5.63 -3.13 9.47
N CYS A 431 5.60 -4.12 8.57
CA CYS A 431 5.05 -5.44 8.88
C CYS A 431 5.91 -6.20 9.89
N ASP A 432 7.25 -6.11 9.80
CA ASP A 432 8.18 -6.77 10.74
C ASP A 432 8.04 -6.26 12.17
N VAL A 433 7.82 -4.96 12.34
CA VAL A 433 7.57 -4.40 13.67
C VAL A 433 6.14 -4.65 14.16
N GLY A 434 5.29 -5.24 13.31
CA GLY A 434 3.90 -5.55 13.61
C GLY A 434 2.99 -4.31 13.59
N ALA A 435 3.38 -3.25 12.87
CA ALA A 435 2.61 -2.02 12.77
C ALA A 435 1.50 -2.08 11.71
N LEU A 436 1.66 -2.92 10.70
CA LEU A 436 0.67 -3.15 9.64
C LEU A 436 0.20 -4.59 9.63
N ASP A 437 -1.05 -4.79 9.22
CA ASP A 437 -1.65 -6.08 8.92
C ASP A 437 -2.36 -6.01 7.56
N CYS A 438 -2.52 -7.14 6.89
CA CYS A 438 -3.38 -7.25 5.71
C CYS A 438 -4.59 -8.10 6.07
N VAL A 439 -5.79 -7.56 5.83
CA VAL A 439 -7.03 -8.19 6.27
C VAL A 439 -8.01 -8.30 5.10
N GLN A 440 -8.58 -9.50 4.92
CA GLN A 440 -9.73 -9.69 4.05
C GLN A 440 -11.01 -9.61 4.88
N LEU A 441 -11.92 -8.73 4.48
CA LEU A 441 -13.17 -8.41 5.16
C LEU A 441 -14.34 -8.96 4.36
N THR A 442 -15.32 -9.56 5.04
CA THR A 442 -16.63 -9.88 4.46
C THR A 442 -17.67 -8.94 5.03
N LEU A 443 -18.39 -8.24 4.15
CA LEU A 443 -19.47 -7.33 4.52
C LEU A 443 -20.78 -7.78 3.88
N THR A 444 -21.89 -7.52 4.60
CA THR A 444 -23.24 -7.70 4.07
C THR A 444 -24.19 -6.68 4.68
N SER A 445 -25.38 -6.54 4.10
CA SER A 445 -26.39 -5.64 4.62
C SER A 445 -26.88 -6.05 6.01
N ARG A 446 -27.00 -5.08 6.91
CA ARG A 446 -27.61 -5.31 8.23
C ARG A 446 -29.09 -5.71 8.03
N ASN A 447 -29.48 -6.85 8.57
CA ASN A 447 -30.89 -7.27 8.55
C ASN A 447 -31.73 -6.30 9.41
N ARG A 448 -32.41 -5.36 8.77
CA ARG A 448 -33.40 -4.49 9.42
C ARG A 448 -34.74 -5.17 9.72
N GLY A 449 -34.88 -6.47 9.41
CA GLY A 449 -36.16 -7.17 9.44
C GLY A 449 -36.18 -8.54 10.07
N GLY A 450 -35.22 -8.93 10.85
CA GLY A 450 -35.06 -10.29 11.35
C GLY A 450 -35.63 -10.60 12.74
N TRP A 451 -36.84 -10.15 13.07
CA TRP A 451 -37.69 -10.75 14.09
C TRP A 451 -39.15 -10.71 13.58
N ARG A 452 -39.54 -11.70 12.85
CA ARG A 452 -40.92 -12.16 12.76
C ARG A 452 -41.08 -13.43 13.57
#